data_ce3d19ef9d6b3cc736bf9956f5056cdb
#
_entry.id   ce3d19ef9d6b3cc736bf9956f5056cdb
#
_cell.length_a   1.000
_cell.length_b   1.000
_cell.length_c   1.000
_cell.angle_alpha   90.00
_cell.angle_beta   90.00
_cell.angle_gamma   90.00
#
_symmetry.space_group_name_H-M   'P 1'
#
loop_
_entity.id
_entity.type
_entity.pdbx_description
1 polymer ?
#
loop_
_entity_poly.entity_id
_entity_poly.type
_entity_poly.pdbx_seq_one_letter_code
_entity_poly.pdbx_strand_id
1 'polypeptide(L)'
;MRRTRIKICGLTREADVLAAVEAGVDALGFVFYPPSPRYVSVERAAALMAQVPPFVTTVGLFVNAHADDIAYALERLPIGLLQFHGDEAEADCRGHGRPYIRAVRMREGVDLVEYAACFPSARGFLLDAFVEGYGGGGKVFDWSLVPDDFAHPLILSGGLGPDNVGEAVRRIRPWAVDVSSGVEAAKGIKDAGAIARFISGVRDADG
;
A
#
# COMPACT_ATOMS: atom_id res chain seq x y z
N MET A 1 8.69 22.21 2.66
CA MET A 1 8.33 21.05 3.51
C MET A 1 8.11 19.82 2.64
N ARG A 2 8.35 18.62 3.14
CA ARG A 2 8.19 17.37 2.39
C ARG A 2 6.76 16.89 2.58
N ARG A 3 5.95 16.84 1.50
CA ARG A 3 4.55 16.36 1.54
C ARG A 3 4.50 14.83 1.75
N THR A 4 3.63 14.35 2.62
CA THR A 4 3.30 12.92 2.77
C THR A 4 2.52 12.43 1.55
N ARG A 5 2.93 11.31 0.93
CA ARG A 5 2.23 10.69 -0.20
C ARG A 5 1.11 9.81 0.32
N ILE A 6 0.09 9.61 -0.51
CA ILE A 6 -1.12 8.88 -0.12
C ILE A 6 -1.37 7.75 -1.11
N LYS A 7 -1.52 6.53 -0.59
CA LYS A 7 -1.92 5.36 -1.36
C LYS A 7 -3.27 4.84 -0.85
N ILE A 8 -4.17 4.54 -1.78
CA ILE A 8 -5.42 3.80 -1.50
C ILE A 8 -5.28 2.40 -2.10
N CYS A 9 -5.40 1.37 -1.28
CA CYS A 9 -5.12 -0.02 -1.66
C CYS A 9 -6.39 -0.88 -1.70
N GLY A 10 -6.40 -1.89 -2.59
CA GLY A 10 -7.48 -2.86 -2.70
C GLY A 10 -8.72 -2.33 -3.41
N LEU A 11 -8.52 -1.67 -4.55
CA LEU A 11 -9.58 -1.14 -5.42
C LEU A 11 -10.14 -2.25 -6.29
N THR A 12 -11.47 -2.37 -6.34
CA THR A 12 -12.19 -3.41 -7.10
C THR A 12 -13.26 -2.83 -8.03
N ARG A 13 -13.58 -1.52 -7.90
CA ARG A 13 -14.64 -0.84 -8.66
C ARG A 13 -14.11 0.46 -9.29
N GLU A 14 -14.62 0.81 -10.48
CA GLU A 14 -14.27 2.05 -11.17
C GLU A 14 -14.65 3.29 -10.37
N ALA A 15 -15.82 3.28 -9.73
CA ALA A 15 -16.28 4.39 -8.91
C ALA A 15 -15.29 4.70 -7.76
N ASP A 16 -14.65 3.67 -7.19
CA ASP A 16 -13.67 3.83 -6.11
C ASP A 16 -12.34 4.39 -6.65
N VAL A 17 -11.93 3.96 -7.85
CA VAL A 17 -10.76 4.52 -8.55
C VAL A 17 -10.96 6.01 -8.82
N LEU A 18 -12.10 6.36 -9.42
CA LEU A 18 -12.43 7.76 -9.75
C LEU A 18 -12.51 8.63 -8.50
N ALA A 19 -13.17 8.16 -7.44
CA ALA A 19 -13.26 8.91 -6.18
C ALA A 19 -11.88 9.15 -5.53
N ALA A 20 -10.98 8.16 -5.58
CA ALA A 20 -9.63 8.32 -5.05
C ALA A 20 -8.79 9.29 -5.90
N VAL A 21 -8.91 9.23 -7.23
CA VAL A 21 -8.24 10.15 -8.16
C VAL A 21 -8.73 11.59 -7.95
N GLU A 22 -10.04 11.80 -7.87
CA GLU A 22 -10.65 13.11 -7.65
C GLU A 22 -10.23 13.72 -6.32
N ALA A 23 -10.13 12.90 -5.27
CA ALA A 23 -9.63 13.32 -3.96
C ALA A 23 -8.13 13.67 -3.97
N GLY A 24 -7.37 13.30 -5.01
CA GLY A 24 -5.96 13.65 -5.23
C GLY A 24 -4.99 12.67 -4.55
N VAL A 25 -5.21 11.38 -4.75
CA VAL A 25 -4.30 10.31 -4.34
C VAL A 25 -3.00 10.31 -5.17
N ASP A 26 -1.91 9.77 -4.61
CA ASP A 26 -0.62 9.61 -5.31
C ASP A 26 -0.46 8.21 -5.91
N ALA A 27 -1.08 7.20 -5.31
CA ALA A 27 -0.97 5.81 -5.76
C ALA A 27 -2.23 4.99 -5.48
N LEU A 28 -2.50 4.05 -6.37
CA LEU A 28 -3.65 3.14 -6.33
C LEU A 28 -3.18 1.69 -6.33
N GLY A 29 -3.61 0.90 -5.35
CA GLY A 29 -3.22 -0.50 -5.18
C GLY A 29 -4.29 -1.48 -5.67
N PHE A 30 -3.85 -2.46 -6.45
CA PHE A 30 -4.66 -3.56 -6.99
C PHE A 30 -4.09 -4.88 -6.49
N VAL A 31 -4.95 -5.74 -5.94
CA VAL A 31 -4.52 -6.95 -5.22
C VAL A 31 -4.63 -8.18 -6.10
N PHE A 32 -3.50 -8.80 -6.43
CA PHE A 32 -3.40 -10.04 -7.21
C PHE A 32 -3.17 -11.27 -6.30
N TYR A 33 -3.96 -11.35 -5.23
CA TYR A 33 -3.93 -12.46 -4.28
C TYR A 33 -5.33 -13.04 -4.14
N PRO A 34 -5.64 -14.21 -4.77
CA PRO A 34 -6.99 -14.75 -4.85
C PRO A 34 -7.73 -14.94 -3.52
N PRO A 35 -7.05 -15.31 -2.40
CA PRO A 35 -7.73 -15.42 -1.11
C PRO A 35 -8.20 -14.07 -0.53
N SER A 36 -7.73 -12.94 -1.05
CA SER A 36 -8.14 -11.62 -0.58
C SER A 36 -9.55 -11.25 -1.02
N PRO A 37 -10.40 -10.68 -0.14
CA PRO A 37 -11.70 -10.13 -0.56
C PRO A 37 -11.57 -8.90 -1.48
N ARG A 38 -10.34 -8.41 -1.69
CA ARG A 38 -10.00 -7.29 -2.58
C ARG A 38 -9.29 -7.75 -3.85
N TYR A 39 -9.30 -9.06 -4.10
CA TYR A 39 -8.70 -9.63 -5.31
C TYR A 39 -9.36 -9.09 -6.58
N VAL A 40 -8.53 -8.81 -7.57
CA VAL A 40 -8.96 -8.52 -8.95
C VAL A 40 -8.18 -9.38 -9.94
N SER A 41 -8.87 -9.91 -10.96
CA SER A 41 -8.18 -10.57 -12.08
C SER A 41 -7.41 -9.55 -12.92
N VAL A 42 -6.49 -10.02 -13.76
CA VAL A 42 -5.74 -9.15 -14.67
C VAL A 42 -6.67 -8.38 -15.61
N GLU A 43 -7.73 -9.03 -16.13
CA GLU A 43 -8.72 -8.40 -17.00
C GLU A 43 -9.52 -7.31 -16.26
N ARG A 44 -9.91 -7.59 -15.02
CA ARG A 44 -10.60 -6.59 -14.19
C ARG A 44 -9.68 -5.41 -13.86
N ALA A 45 -8.44 -5.70 -13.49
CA ALA A 45 -7.44 -4.67 -13.21
C ALA A 45 -7.16 -3.78 -14.43
N ALA A 46 -7.15 -4.34 -15.65
CA ALA A 46 -6.98 -3.56 -16.88
C ALA A 46 -8.08 -2.50 -17.04
N ALA A 47 -9.35 -2.88 -16.82
CA ALA A 47 -10.47 -1.94 -16.89
C ALA A 47 -10.37 -0.83 -15.82
N LEU A 48 -9.94 -1.19 -14.59
CA LEU A 48 -9.76 -0.24 -13.50
C LEU A 48 -8.59 0.72 -13.77
N MET A 49 -7.44 0.17 -14.20
CA MET A 49 -6.23 0.96 -14.45
C MET A 49 -6.38 1.89 -15.66
N ALA A 50 -7.27 1.59 -16.60
CA ALA A 50 -7.60 2.48 -17.72
C ALA A 50 -8.24 3.82 -17.27
N GLN A 51 -8.76 3.90 -16.05
CA GLN A 51 -9.31 5.11 -15.44
C GLN A 51 -8.25 5.95 -14.70
N VAL A 52 -7.02 5.44 -14.56
CA VAL A 52 -5.97 6.12 -13.78
C VAL A 52 -5.28 7.15 -14.67
N PRO A 53 -5.30 8.45 -14.30
CA PRO A 53 -4.66 9.50 -15.07
C PRO A 53 -3.13 9.48 -14.91
N PRO A 54 -2.39 10.18 -15.78
CA PRO A 54 -0.97 10.45 -15.59
C PRO A 54 -0.66 11.02 -14.19
N PHE A 55 0.52 10.70 -13.68
CA PHE A 55 1.04 11.11 -12.35
C PHE A 55 0.38 10.42 -11.14
N VAL A 56 -0.53 9.47 -11.33
CA VAL A 56 -0.99 8.56 -10.28
C VAL A 56 -0.35 7.19 -10.51
N THR A 57 0.37 6.69 -9.51
CA THR A 57 1.11 5.41 -9.61
C THR A 57 0.17 4.23 -9.44
N THR A 58 0.18 3.30 -10.39
CA THR A 58 -0.48 2.00 -10.25
C THR A 58 0.43 1.00 -9.54
N VAL A 59 -0.06 0.39 -8.46
CA VAL A 59 0.68 -0.56 -7.63
C VAL A 59 0.03 -1.93 -7.71
N GLY A 60 0.80 -2.93 -8.16
CA GLY A 60 0.38 -4.34 -8.11
C GLY A 60 0.84 -4.99 -6.81
N LEU A 61 -0.10 -5.47 -5.99
CA LEU A 61 0.18 -6.17 -4.74
C LEU A 61 0.11 -7.67 -4.95
N PHE A 62 1.19 -8.35 -4.59
CA PHE A 62 1.37 -9.80 -4.69
C PHE A 62 1.68 -10.40 -3.32
N VAL A 63 1.26 -11.64 -3.12
CA VAL A 63 1.52 -12.44 -1.91
C VAL A 63 1.95 -13.82 -2.34
N ASN A 64 3.24 -14.14 -2.19
CA ASN A 64 3.85 -15.43 -2.56
C ASN A 64 3.49 -15.89 -3.99
N ALA A 65 3.37 -14.94 -4.92
CA ALA A 65 3.01 -15.23 -6.31
C ALA A 65 4.18 -15.85 -7.07
N HIS A 66 3.89 -16.73 -8.03
CA HIS A 66 4.91 -17.23 -8.94
C HIS A 66 5.40 -16.13 -9.89
N ALA A 67 6.66 -16.20 -10.29
CA ALA A 67 7.25 -15.23 -11.21
C ALA A 67 6.47 -15.11 -12.54
N ASP A 68 5.93 -16.22 -13.04
CA ASP A 68 5.12 -16.25 -14.26
C ASP A 68 3.80 -15.48 -14.10
N ASP A 69 3.16 -15.52 -12.93
CA ASP A 69 1.94 -14.74 -12.65
C ASP A 69 2.23 -13.24 -12.61
N ILE A 70 3.37 -12.88 -12.01
CA ILE A 70 3.83 -11.48 -11.98
C ILE A 70 4.15 -11.01 -13.40
N ALA A 71 4.87 -11.81 -14.19
CA ALA A 71 5.21 -11.51 -15.58
C ALA A 71 3.95 -11.35 -16.42
N TYR A 72 2.97 -12.26 -16.29
CA TYR A 72 1.69 -12.21 -16.99
C TYR A 72 0.93 -10.90 -16.70
N ALA A 73 0.91 -10.47 -15.44
CA ALA A 73 0.29 -9.20 -15.05
C ALA A 73 1.03 -7.99 -15.64
N LEU A 74 2.38 -8.00 -15.58
CA LEU A 74 3.22 -6.90 -16.06
C LEU A 74 3.17 -6.70 -17.59
N GLU A 75 2.98 -7.79 -18.35
CA GLU A 75 2.81 -7.71 -19.79
C GLU A 75 1.49 -7.04 -20.22
N ARG A 76 0.46 -7.13 -19.39
CA ARG A 76 -0.91 -6.71 -19.74
C ARG A 76 -1.37 -5.44 -19.03
N LEU A 77 -0.69 -5.06 -17.96
CA LEU A 77 -1.11 -3.97 -17.09
C LEU A 77 -0.03 -2.89 -16.96
N PRO A 78 -0.41 -1.62 -16.91
CA PRO A 78 0.51 -0.51 -16.70
C PRO A 78 0.92 -0.40 -15.21
N ILE A 79 1.42 -1.49 -14.61
CA ILE A 79 1.89 -1.49 -13.23
C ILE A 79 3.22 -0.75 -13.16
N GLY A 80 3.27 0.35 -12.40
CA GLY A 80 4.46 1.17 -12.21
C GLY A 80 5.32 0.76 -11.01
N LEU A 81 4.70 0.11 -10.01
CA LEU A 81 5.35 -0.29 -8.76
C LEU A 81 4.81 -1.65 -8.30
N LEU A 82 5.69 -2.54 -7.86
CA LEU A 82 5.30 -3.80 -7.23
C LEU A 82 5.27 -3.64 -5.71
N GLN A 83 4.35 -4.34 -5.07
CA GLN A 83 4.29 -4.48 -3.61
C GLN A 83 4.27 -5.95 -3.26
N PHE A 84 5.28 -6.42 -2.55
CA PHE A 84 5.36 -7.78 -2.04
C PHE A 84 4.92 -7.82 -0.58
N HIS A 85 3.88 -8.61 -0.29
CA HIS A 85 3.18 -8.59 1.00
C HIS A 85 3.11 -9.99 1.67
N GLY A 86 3.79 -10.97 1.12
CA GLY A 86 3.89 -12.35 1.62
C GLY A 86 5.18 -12.61 2.39
N ASP A 87 5.73 -13.79 2.20
CA ASP A 87 6.99 -14.24 2.80
C ASP A 87 8.09 -14.40 1.74
N GLU A 88 7.97 -13.64 0.63
CA GLU A 88 8.91 -13.65 -0.49
C GLU A 88 10.32 -13.29 -0.02
N ALA A 89 11.33 -13.97 -0.54
CA ALA A 89 12.73 -13.60 -0.37
C ALA A 89 13.11 -12.45 -1.34
N GLU A 90 14.25 -11.80 -1.09
CA GLU A 90 14.78 -10.74 -1.97
C GLU A 90 14.91 -11.21 -3.42
N ALA A 91 15.34 -12.46 -3.62
CA ALA A 91 15.48 -13.05 -4.95
C ALA A 91 14.17 -13.12 -5.74
N ASP A 92 13.04 -13.29 -5.03
CA ASP A 92 11.70 -13.37 -5.61
C ASP A 92 11.11 -11.98 -5.88
N CYS A 93 11.60 -10.96 -5.19
CA CYS A 93 11.11 -9.58 -5.32
C CYS A 93 11.79 -8.80 -6.45
N ARG A 94 13.04 -9.14 -6.78
CA ARG A 94 13.85 -8.44 -7.77
C ARG A 94 13.71 -9.05 -9.18
N GLY A 95 14.16 -8.31 -10.19
CA GLY A 95 14.29 -8.87 -11.55
C GLY A 95 13.06 -8.75 -12.44
N HIS A 96 11.95 -8.22 -11.94
CA HIS A 96 10.70 -8.05 -12.71
C HIS A 96 10.66 -6.82 -13.61
N GLY A 97 11.76 -6.06 -13.75
CA GLY A 97 11.81 -4.86 -14.58
C GLY A 97 10.98 -3.68 -14.04
N ARG A 98 10.54 -3.75 -12.79
CA ARG A 98 9.84 -2.68 -12.07
C ARG A 98 10.43 -2.49 -10.68
N PRO A 99 10.42 -1.26 -10.13
CA PRO A 99 10.74 -1.05 -8.73
C PRO A 99 9.72 -1.75 -7.82
N TYR A 100 10.14 -2.07 -6.60
CA TYR A 100 9.23 -2.66 -5.64
C TYR A 100 9.37 -2.06 -4.23
N ILE A 101 8.29 -2.19 -3.44
CA ILE A 101 8.25 -1.96 -2.01
C ILE A 101 7.97 -3.28 -1.28
N ARG A 102 8.56 -3.43 -0.09
CA ARG A 102 8.40 -4.61 0.75
C ARG A 102 7.48 -4.32 1.93
N ALA A 103 6.44 -5.12 2.13
CA ALA A 103 5.62 -5.03 3.32
C ALA A 103 6.28 -5.76 4.49
N VAL A 104 6.23 -5.13 5.67
CA VAL A 104 6.74 -5.65 6.93
C VAL A 104 5.58 -5.75 7.91
N ARG A 105 5.33 -6.94 8.43
CA ARG A 105 4.30 -7.17 9.45
C ARG A 105 4.86 -6.83 10.83
N MET A 106 4.56 -5.62 11.29
CA MET A 106 5.09 -5.06 12.54
C MET A 106 4.48 -5.72 13.77
N ARG A 107 5.34 -6.20 14.63
CA ARG A 107 5.02 -6.76 15.95
C ARG A 107 6.25 -6.62 16.85
N GLU A 108 6.06 -6.81 18.13
CA GLU A 108 7.18 -6.88 19.09
C GLU A 108 8.23 -7.92 18.65
N GLY A 109 9.51 -7.56 18.78
CA GLY A 109 10.64 -8.38 18.35
C GLY A 109 11.04 -8.28 16.87
N VAL A 110 10.35 -7.49 16.05
CA VAL A 110 10.79 -7.21 14.66
C VAL A 110 11.80 -6.06 14.69
N ASP A 111 13.04 -6.35 14.32
CA ASP A 111 14.03 -5.32 14.00
C ASP A 111 13.88 -4.89 12.54
N LEU A 112 13.37 -3.67 12.34
CA LEU A 112 13.10 -3.13 11.01
C LEU A 112 14.39 -2.86 10.22
N VAL A 113 15.50 -2.53 10.90
CA VAL A 113 16.78 -2.25 10.24
C VAL A 113 17.40 -3.54 9.73
N GLU A 114 17.43 -4.58 10.55
CA GLU A 114 17.88 -5.91 10.13
C GLU A 114 17.00 -6.48 9.02
N TYR A 115 15.68 -6.31 9.13
CA TYR A 115 14.75 -6.74 8.09
C TYR A 115 15.04 -6.03 6.76
N ALA A 116 15.23 -4.72 6.79
CA ALA A 116 15.51 -3.93 5.59
C ALA A 116 16.83 -4.33 4.92
N ALA A 117 17.84 -4.70 5.70
CA ALA A 117 19.12 -5.19 5.18
C ALA A 117 18.99 -6.47 4.35
N CYS A 118 17.95 -7.28 4.58
CA CYS A 118 17.63 -8.46 3.76
C CYS A 118 17.05 -8.13 2.39
N PHE A 119 16.64 -6.87 2.14
CA PHE A 119 16.00 -6.42 0.89
C PHE A 119 16.69 -5.16 0.31
N PRO A 120 17.97 -5.25 -0.06
CA PRO A 120 18.77 -4.09 -0.47
C PRO A 120 18.28 -3.41 -1.75
N SER A 121 17.49 -4.08 -2.59
CA SER A 121 16.93 -3.49 -3.81
C SER A 121 15.53 -2.89 -3.64
N ALA A 122 14.91 -3.02 -2.45
CA ALA A 122 13.62 -2.42 -2.15
C ALA A 122 13.69 -0.87 -2.20
N ARG A 123 12.68 -0.25 -2.78
CA ARG A 123 12.58 1.22 -2.87
C ARG A 123 11.93 1.86 -1.65
N GLY A 124 11.41 1.06 -0.74
CA GLY A 124 10.80 1.47 0.51
C GLY A 124 10.13 0.30 1.22
N PHE A 125 9.74 0.54 2.45
CA PHE A 125 9.12 -0.47 3.31
C PHE A 125 7.75 0.00 3.76
N LEU A 126 6.74 -0.86 3.54
CA LEU A 126 5.38 -0.64 4.00
C LEU A 126 5.19 -1.37 5.34
N LEU A 127 4.95 -0.61 6.40
CA LEU A 127 4.73 -1.15 7.74
C LEU A 127 3.24 -1.41 7.94
N ASP A 128 2.86 -2.67 8.07
CA ASP A 128 1.49 -3.10 8.33
C ASP A 128 1.38 -3.75 9.71
N ALA A 129 0.21 -3.67 10.35
CA ALA A 129 -0.02 -4.34 11.61
C ALA A 129 0.00 -5.87 11.41
N PHE A 130 0.62 -6.59 12.34
CA PHE A 130 0.57 -8.04 12.32
C PHE A 130 -0.86 -8.53 12.56
N VAL A 131 -1.37 -9.33 11.63
CA VAL A 131 -2.60 -10.11 11.76
C VAL A 131 -2.32 -11.54 11.30
N GLU A 132 -3.02 -12.53 11.85
CA GLU A 132 -2.96 -13.88 11.31
C GLU A 132 -3.48 -13.88 9.86
N GLY A 133 -2.70 -14.39 8.93
CA GLY A 133 -2.93 -14.29 7.49
C GLY A 133 -2.26 -13.05 6.86
N TYR A 134 -2.77 -12.63 5.70
CA TYR A 134 -2.19 -11.52 4.94
C TYR A 134 -3.17 -10.35 4.80
N GLY A 135 -2.83 -9.22 5.44
CA GLY A 135 -3.41 -7.89 5.23
C GLY A 135 -4.83 -7.64 5.76
N GLY A 136 -5.14 -6.38 5.99
CA GLY A 136 -6.51 -5.88 6.13
C GLY A 136 -7.22 -6.11 7.46
N GLY A 137 -6.51 -6.40 8.55
CA GLY A 137 -7.10 -6.65 9.88
C GLY A 137 -7.61 -5.41 10.62
N GLY A 138 -7.37 -4.20 10.11
CA GLY A 138 -7.86 -2.95 10.71
C GLY A 138 -7.27 -2.61 12.08
N LYS A 139 -6.23 -3.34 12.53
CA LYS A 139 -5.55 -3.07 13.80
C LYS A 139 -4.38 -2.11 13.58
N VAL A 140 -4.19 -1.20 14.52
CA VAL A 140 -2.99 -0.34 14.61
C VAL A 140 -1.93 -1.11 15.38
N PHE A 141 -0.67 -1.08 14.90
CA PHE A 141 0.47 -1.56 15.67
C PHE A 141 1.06 -0.42 16.51
N ASP A 142 1.91 -0.77 17.48
CA ASP A 142 2.58 0.24 18.29
C ASP A 142 3.62 1.00 17.44
N TRP A 143 3.33 2.27 17.16
CA TRP A 143 4.20 3.13 16.36
C TRP A 143 5.54 3.45 17.02
N SER A 144 5.72 3.18 18.32
CA SER A 144 7.02 3.31 18.98
C SER A 144 8.06 2.29 18.48
N LEU A 145 7.61 1.24 17.78
CA LEU A 145 8.49 0.27 17.12
C LEU A 145 9.15 0.80 15.84
N VAL A 146 8.77 2.00 15.38
CA VAL A 146 9.35 2.62 14.18
C VAL A 146 10.60 3.40 14.61
N PRO A 147 11.80 3.07 14.08
CA PRO A 147 13.02 3.82 14.40
C PRO A 147 12.95 5.25 13.85
N ASP A 148 13.40 6.24 14.63
CA ASP A 148 13.40 7.66 14.24
C ASP A 148 14.31 7.96 13.02
N ASP A 149 15.36 7.16 12.84
CA ASP A 149 16.41 7.34 11.84
C ASP A 149 16.39 6.28 10.73
N PHE A 150 15.23 5.69 10.46
CA PHE A 150 15.11 4.67 9.41
C PHE A 150 15.48 5.22 8.04
N ALA A 151 16.54 4.67 7.45
CA ALA A 151 17.20 5.22 6.26
C ALA A 151 16.41 5.10 4.94
N HIS A 152 15.35 4.29 4.92
CA HIS A 152 14.56 4.02 3.72
C HIS A 152 13.22 4.76 3.72
N PRO A 153 12.61 5.02 2.54
CA PRO A 153 11.25 5.51 2.47
C PRO A 153 10.28 4.59 3.23
N LEU A 154 9.63 5.14 4.26
CA LEU A 154 8.70 4.43 5.11
C LEU A 154 7.27 4.74 4.68
N ILE A 155 6.49 3.70 4.38
CA ILE A 155 5.07 3.78 4.09
C ILE A 155 4.32 3.24 5.30
N LEU A 156 3.59 4.10 6.02
CA LEU A 156 2.83 3.67 7.18
C LEU A 156 1.47 3.14 6.75
N SER A 157 1.14 1.93 7.21
CA SER A 157 -0.13 1.25 6.97
C SER A 157 -0.62 0.59 8.26
N GLY A 158 -1.62 -0.29 8.16
CA GLY A 158 -2.15 -1.03 9.31
C GLY A 158 -3.07 -0.20 10.20
N GLY A 159 -4.39 -0.43 10.10
CA GLY A 159 -5.39 0.21 10.94
C GLY A 159 -5.54 1.72 10.78
N LEU A 160 -4.95 2.30 9.73
CA LEU A 160 -5.15 3.71 9.44
C LEU A 160 -6.56 3.97 8.90
N GLY A 161 -7.10 5.13 9.29
CA GLY A 161 -8.39 5.63 8.85
C GLY A 161 -8.47 7.16 9.01
N PRO A 162 -9.60 7.77 8.64
CA PRO A 162 -9.77 9.22 8.74
C PRO A 162 -9.52 9.77 10.15
N ASP A 163 -9.83 8.99 11.18
CA ASP A 163 -9.82 9.45 12.58
C ASP A 163 -8.42 9.46 13.22
N ASN A 164 -7.46 8.71 12.65
CA ASN A 164 -6.13 8.57 13.24
C ASN A 164 -4.97 8.96 12.32
N VAL A 165 -5.22 9.12 11.01
CA VAL A 165 -4.13 9.38 10.05
C VAL A 165 -3.41 10.69 10.32
N GLY A 166 -4.11 11.73 10.75
CA GLY A 166 -3.49 13.02 11.09
C GLY A 166 -2.50 12.92 12.26
N GLU A 167 -2.82 12.13 13.29
CA GLU A 167 -1.89 11.84 14.39
C GLU A 167 -0.70 11.03 13.88
N ALA A 168 -0.95 9.98 13.10
CA ALA A 168 0.08 9.14 12.51
C ALA A 168 1.11 9.94 11.71
N VAL A 169 0.64 10.85 10.85
CA VAL A 169 1.52 11.72 10.03
C VAL A 169 2.34 12.65 10.90
N ARG A 170 1.74 13.33 11.88
CA ARG A 170 2.47 14.25 12.78
C ARG A 170 3.53 13.54 13.62
N ARG A 171 3.21 12.34 14.12
CA ARG A 171 4.09 11.57 15.02
C ARG A 171 5.23 10.89 14.27
N ILE A 172 4.93 10.20 13.17
CA ILE A 172 5.89 9.34 12.46
C ILE A 172 6.59 10.07 11.32
N ARG A 173 5.94 11.10 10.72
CA ARG A 173 6.43 11.83 9.55
C ARG A 173 6.84 10.87 8.41
N PRO A 174 5.99 9.90 8.04
CA PRO A 174 6.34 8.88 7.07
C PRO A 174 6.57 9.49 5.68
N TRP A 175 7.22 8.74 4.79
CA TRP A 175 7.30 9.11 3.37
C TRP A 175 5.93 9.08 2.72
N ALA A 176 5.12 8.08 3.07
CA ALA A 176 3.76 7.90 2.59
C ALA A 176 2.89 7.22 3.64
N VAL A 177 1.58 7.33 3.47
CA VAL A 177 0.59 6.53 4.17
C VAL A 177 -0.17 5.65 3.18
N ASP A 178 -0.56 4.46 3.61
CA ASP A 178 -1.36 3.51 2.85
C ASP A 178 -2.59 3.11 3.63
N VAL A 179 -3.75 3.12 2.99
CA VAL A 179 -5.01 2.69 3.61
C VAL A 179 -5.79 1.77 2.70
N SER A 180 -6.41 0.75 3.32
CA SER A 180 -7.32 -0.15 2.63
C SER A 180 -8.66 -0.22 3.34
N SER A 181 -8.78 -1.01 4.42
CA SER A 181 -10.04 -1.22 5.14
C SER A 181 -10.57 0.04 5.85
N GLY A 182 -9.70 0.95 6.27
CA GLY A 182 -10.11 2.16 7.01
C GLY A 182 -10.91 3.18 6.19
N VAL A 183 -11.03 2.97 4.88
CA VAL A 183 -11.86 3.78 3.98
C VAL A 183 -12.87 2.91 3.21
N GLU A 184 -13.27 1.77 3.76
CA GLU A 184 -14.25 0.85 3.16
C GLU A 184 -15.62 0.99 3.81
N ALA A 185 -16.68 0.97 2.97
CA ALA A 185 -18.06 0.77 3.40
C ALA A 185 -18.37 -0.73 3.64
N ALA A 186 -17.75 -1.60 2.86
CA ALA A 186 -17.76 -3.06 3.00
C ALA A 186 -16.47 -3.63 2.40
N LYS A 187 -16.11 -4.89 2.72
CA LYS A 187 -14.89 -5.52 2.21
C LYS A 187 -14.78 -5.40 0.68
N GLY A 188 -13.73 -4.74 0.19
CA GLY A 188 -13.49 -4.48 -1.23
C GLY A 188 -14.34 -3.36 -1.83
N ILE A 189 -15.16 -2.66 -1.05
CA ILE A 189 -16.00 -1.54 -1.48
C ILE A 189 -15.59 -0.30 -0.72
N LYS A 190 -15.02 0.70 -1.40
CA LYS A 190 -14.59 1.94 -0.75
C LYS A 190 -15.75 2.90 -0.53
N ASP A 191 -15.62 3.75 0.48
CA ASP A 191 -16.48 4.90 0.76
C ASP A 191 -15.77 6.19 0.30
N ALA A 192 -16.34 6.88 -0.69
CA ALA A 192 -15.76 8.09 -1.27
C ALA A 192 -15.59 9.21 -0.22
N GLY A 193 -16.55 9.34 0.71
CA GLY A 193 -16.46 10.30 1.80
C GLY A 193 -15.34 9.97 2.78
N ALA A 194 -15.14 8.68 3.09
CA ALA A 194 -14.03 8.25 3.94
C ALA A 194 -12.68 8.46 3.26
N ILE A 195 -12.57 8.20 1.93
CA ILE A 195 -11.37 8.54 1.15
C ILE A 195 -11.05 10.03 1.25
N ALA A 196 -12.04 10.89 0.99
CA ALA A 196 -11.85 12.34 1.03
C ALA A 196 -11.41 12.82 2.42
N ARG A 197 -12.06 12.33 3.50
CA ARG A 197 -11.67 12.66 4.89
C ARG A 197 -10.26 12.17 5.23
N PHE A 198 -9.89 10.96 4.79
CA PHE A 198 -8.53 10.43 5.01
C PHE A 198 -7.48 11.32 4.34
N ILE A 199 -7.69 11.68 3.08
CA ILE A 199 -6.75 12.53 2.31
C ILE A 199 -6.68 13.93 2.92
N SER A 200 -7.81 14.52 3.34
CA SER A 200 -7.82 15.81 4.06
C SER A 200 -7.02 15.73 5.36
N GLY A 201 -7.24 14.66 6.16
CA GLY A 201 -6.51 14.46 7.42
C GLY A 201 -4.98 14.37 7.25
N VAL A 202 -4.51 13.77 6.15
CA VAL A 202 -3.08 13.77 5.80
C VAL A 202 -2.59 15.17 5.46
N ARG A 203 -3.30 15.89 4.59
CA ARG A 203 -2.93 17.25 4.15
C ARG A 203 -2.90 18.23 5.29
N ASP A 204 -3.90 18.19 6.18
CA ASP A 204 -3.99 19.03 7.36
C ASP A 204 -2.87 18.75 8.38
N ALA A 205 -2.33 17.54 8.38
CA ALA A 205 -1.22 17.15 9.24
C ALA A 205 0.16 17.53 8.68
N ASP A 206 0.28 17.69 7.37
CA ASP A 206 1.51 18.17 6.71
C ASP A 206 1.72 19.69 6.88
N GLY A 207 0.69 20.45 7.22
CA GLY A 207 0.72 21.90 7.47
C GLY A 207 0.50 22.71 6.22
#